data_7d0d74e7a460f99930fe38b1141737f7
#
_entry.id   7d0d74e7a460f99930fe38b1141737f7
#
_cell.length_a   1.000
_cell.length_b   1.000
_cell.length_c   1.000
_cell.angle_alpha   90.00
_cell.angle_beta   90.00
_cell.angle_gamma   90.00
#
_symmetry.space_group_name_H-M   'P 1'
#
loop_
_entity.id
_entity.type
_entity.pdbx_description
1 polymer ?
#
loop_
_entity_poly.entity_id
_entity_poly.type
_entity_poly.pdbx_seq_one_letter_code
_entity_poly.pdbx_strand_id
1 'polypeptide(L)'
;RSRGLGDVYKRQPDVYSQGKPFSVEQEFFKQDKLFLLYVPNKKKAQSFRQVVDKNDLLWDLTRIHSSQLVRQTKILLCEILNMDKVQRHRRYFLEPLKALIRFCDKYGIDDIEEMEQADENRFYLYLNKESEIIKKQASKIVEFARRTLFLTDSETNWRACIWYMDRFQFDKSRINASSPVKSLSFINIYEKENRWYLQLYAKYLVGISDLSLSNIRNTISFISQFLKYLDGQSKKVTELEMQDIADYVSVLDESDIKYSTFNRYI
;
A
#
# COMPACT_ATOMS: atom_id res chain seq x y z
N ARG A 1 19.48 22.72 -25.40
CA ARG A 1 19.99 21.45 -24.82
C ARG A 1 19.00 21.02 -23.77
N SER A 2 18.19 20.01 -24.06
CA SER A 2 17.27 19.40 -23.10
C SER A 2 18.12 18.69 -22.04
N ARG A 3 18.03 19.12 -20.80
CA ARG A 3 18.59 18.37 -19.66
C ARG A 3 17.72 17.12 -19.50
N GLY A 4 18.34 15.95 -19.64
CA GLY A 4 17.65 14.69 -19.52
C GLY A 4 17.01 14.53 -18.13
N LEU A 5 15.84 13.90 -18.07
CA LEU A 5 15.11 13.58 -16.82
C LEU A 5 16.00 12.91 -15.76
N GLY A 6 17.03 12.18 -16.17
CA GLY A 6 18.01 11.55 -15.26
C GLY A 6 18.82 12.51 -14.39
N ASP A 7 19.12 13.73 -14.87
CA ASP A 7 19.89 14.71 -14.10
C ASP A 7 19.06 15.46 -13.07
N VAL A 8 17.75 15.53 -13.29
CA VAL A 8 16.80 16.17 -12.36
C VAL A 8 16.58 15.27 -11.14
N TYR A 9 16.52 13.94 -11.34
CA TYR A 9 16.36 12.97 -10.24
C TYR A 9 17.59 12.90 -9.31
N LYS A 10 18.78 13.25 -9.77
CA LYS A 10 20.01 13.26 -8.95
C LYS A 10 20.13 14.45 -8.01
N ARG A 11 19.30 15.49 -8.15
CA ARG A 11 19.44 16.75 -7.39
C ARG A 11 18.51 16.91 -6.20
N GLN A 12 17.64 15.94 -5.92
CA GLN A 12 16.73 16.02 -4.77
C GLN A 12 16.75 14.73 -3.93
N PRO A 13 17.84 14.45 -3.17
CA PRO A 13 17.87 13.33 -2.26
C PRO A 13 16.96 13.53 -1.04
N ASP A 14 16.57 14.77 -0.71
CA ASP A 14 16.03 15.12 0.60
C ASP A 14 14.51 14.92 0.75
N VAL A 15 13.76 14.86 -0.34
CA VAL A 15 12.29 14.65 -0.29
C VAL A 15 11.94 13.18 -0.02
N TYR A 16 12.77 12.27 -0.49
CA TYR A 16 12.55 10.85 -0.27
C TYR A 16 13.29 10.41 0.99
N SER A 17 12.67 10.60 2.16
CA SER A 17 13.25 10.06 3.38
C SER A 17 13.37 8.54 3.23
N GLN A 18 14.56 8.04 3.48
CA GLN A 18 14.73 6.61 3.63
C GLN A 18 13.88 6.17 4.81
N GLY A 19 12.99 5.22 4.60
CA GLY A 19 12.28 4.57 5.70
C GLY A 19 13.28 4.06 6.71
N LYS A 20 12.88 3.91 7.96
CA LYS A 20 13.74 3.28 8.96
C LYS A 20 14.10 1.90 8.41
N PRO A 21 15.39 1.61 8.18
CA PRO A 21 15.78 0.32 7.64
C PRO A 21 15.24 -0.76 8.58
N PHE A 22 14.42 -1.65 8.05
CA PHE A 22 14.02 -2.84 8.77
C PHE A 22 15.22 -3.78 8.78
N SER A 23 15.88 -3.84 9.94
CA SER A 23 16.95 -4.81 10.15
C SER A 23 16.31 -6.17 10.40
N VAL A 24 16.25 -7.02 9.39
CA VAL A 24 15.92 -8.45 9.52
C VAL A 24 17.04 -9.22 10.27
N GLU A 25 18.01 -8.50 10.79
CA GLU A 25 19.23 -9.03 11.42
C GLU A 25 19.01 -9.72 12.77
N GLN A 26 17.81 -9.62 13.35
CA GLN A 26 17.50 -10.44 14.50
C GLN A 26 17.52 -11.90 14.08
N GLU A 27 18.39 -12.70 14.69
CA GLU A 27 18.60 -14.14 14.41
C GLU A 27 17.29 -14.92 14.31
N PHE A 28 16.29 -14.52 15.11
CA PHE A 28 14.96 -15.11 15.10
C PHE A 28 14.28 -14.98 13.73
N PHE A 29 14.36 -13.80 13.08
CA PHE A 29 13.69 -13.56 11.80
C PHE A 29 14.49 -14.03 10.56
N LYS A 30 15.72 -14.50 10.76
CA LYS A 30 16.48 -15.16 9.68
C LYS A 30 15.90 -16.54 9.35
N GLN A 31 15.25 -17.17 10.32
CA GLN A 31 14.65 -18.49 10.16
C GLN A 31 13.38 -18.43 9.29
N ASP A 32 13.09 -19.52 8.58
CA ASP A 32 11.85 -19.65 7.80
C ASP A 32 10.74 -20.37 8.54
N LYS A 33 11.05 -20.96 9.71
CA LYS A 33 10.08 -21.50 10.66
C LYS A 33 10.18 -20.72 11.96
N LEU A 34 9.18 -19.88 12.21
CA LEU A 34 9.14 -19.02 13.36
C LEU A 34 8.16 -19.57 14.39
N PHE A 35 8.65 -19.86 15.59
CA PHE A 35 7.80 -20.22 16.70
C PHE A 35 7.80 -19.09 17.73
N LEU A 36 6.70 -18.37 17.84
CA LEU A 36 6.62 -17.11 18.58
C LEU A 36 6.89 -17.27 20.10
N LEU A 37 6.90 -18.49 20.62
CA LEU A 37 7.37 -18.76 21.99
C LEU A 37 8.85 -18.46 22.21
N TYR A 38 9.65 -18.46 21.14
CA TYR A 38 11.09 -18.22 21.19
C TYR A 38 11.49 -16.80 20.73
N VAL A 39 10.52 -15.90 20.61
CA VAL A 39 10.81 -14.51 20.31
C VAL A 39 11.78 -13.93 21.37
N PRO A 40 12.78 -13.11 20.94
CA PRO A 40 13.81 -12.60 21.85
C PRO A 40 13.26 -11.77 23.03
N ASN A 41 12.11 -11.12 22.83
CA ASN A 41 11.45 -10.34 23.89
C ASN A 41 10.80 -11.27 24.92
N LYS A 42 11.43 -11.39 26.10
CA LYS A 42 10.97 -12.29 27.18
C LYS A 42 9.54 -12.03 27.66
N LYS A 43 9.11 -10.76 27.74
CA LYS A 43 7.74 -10.43 28.15
C LYS A 43 6.71 -10.95 27.15
N LYS A 44 7.01 -10.82 25.85
CA LYS A 44 6.15 -11.31 24.77
C LYS A 44 6.14 -12.83 24.69
N ALA A 45 7.30 -13.47 24.79
CA ALA A 45 7.41 -14.92 24.87
C ALA A 45 6.58 -15.48 26.04
N GLN A 46 6.63 -14.85 27.20
CA GLN A 46 5.85 -15.26 28.37
C GLN A 46 4.33 -15.12 28.13
N SER A 47 3.87 -14.07 27.46
CA SER A 47 2.45 -13.90 27.14
C SER A 47 1.93 -14.97 26.18
N PHE A 48 2.76 -15.42 25.24
CA PHE A 48 2.41 -16.51 24.33
C PHE A 48 2.32 -17.88 25.02
N ARG A 49 2.96 -18.08 26.17
CA ARG A 49 2.82 -19.32 26.95
C ARG A 49 1.38 -19.59 27.39
N GLN A 50 0.56 -18.56 27.55
CA GLN A 50 -0.84 -18.68 27.93
C GLN A 50 -1.77 -19.09 26.78
N VAL A 51 -1.28 -19.09 25.54
CA VAL A 51 -2.07 -19.50 24.36
C VAL A 51 -2.30 -21.01 24.43
N VAL A 52 -3.57 -21.42 24.34
CA VAL A 52 -3.97 -22.84 24.48
C VAL A 52 -3.47 -23.65 23.29
N ASP A 53 -3.78 -23.25 22.08
CA ASP A 53 -3.28 -23.91 20.88
C ASP A 53 -1.93 -23.31 20.46
N LYS A 54 -0.87 -24.09 20.64
CA LYS A 54 0.49 -23.68 20.29
C LYS A 54 0.73 -23.62 18.78
N ASN A 55 -0.08 -24.31 17.97
CA ASN A 55 0.02 -24.28 16.52
C ASN A 55 -0.32 -22.87 15.95
N ASP A 56 -1.14 -22.09 16.67
CA ASP A 56 -1.41 -20.71 16.30
C ASP A 56 -0.15 -19.84 16.32
N LEU A 57 0.85 -20.22 17.10
CA LEU A 57 2.11 -19.51 17.26
C LEU A 57 3.19 -19.98 16.29
N LEU A 58 2.93 -21.02 15.52
CA LEU A 58 3.85 -21.51 14.50
C LEU A 58 3.60 -20.83 13.17
N TRP A 59 4.65 -20.26 12.59
CA TRP A 59 4.69 -19.66 11.26
C TRP A 59 5.68 -20.41 10.40
N ASP A 60 5.18 -21.28 9.53
CA ASP A 60 5.98 -22.03 8.57
C ASP A 60 5.98 -21.27 7.24
N LEU A 61 7.01 -20.47 7.03
CA LEU A 61 7.17 -19.63 5.84
C LEU A 61 7.77 -20.41 4.67
N THR A 62 8.26 -21.66 4.89
CA THR A 62 8.80 -22.50 3.81
C THR A 62 7.75 -22.95 2.80
N ARG A 63 6.47 -22.78 3.14
CA ARG A 63 5.34 -23.14 2.28
C ARG A 63 4.85 -22.01 1.40
N ILE A 64 5.34 -20.79 1.62
CA ILE A 64 4.97 -19.60 0.84
C ILE A 64 5.81 -19.59 -0.43
N HIS A 65 5.17 -19.50 -1.58
CA HIS A 65 5.82 -19.59 -2.90
C HIS A 65 6.64 -18.32 -3.22
N SER A 66 6.16 -17.15 -2.80
CA SER A 66 6.81 -15.87 -3.10
C SER A 66 7.83 -15.47 -2.01
N SER A 67 9.09 -15.26 -2.41
CA SER A 67 10.13 -14.74 -1.52
C SER A 67 9.82 -13.32 -1.02
N GLN A 68 9.17 -12.50 -1.84
CA GLN A 68 8.72 -11.16 -1.46
C GLN A 68 7.66 -11.24 -0.36
N LEU A 69 6.68 -12.13 -0.52
CA LEU A 69 5.63 -12.34 0.49
C LEU A 69 6.21 -12.88 1.81
N VAL A 70 7.22 -13.77 1.75
CA VAL A 70 7.96 -14.23 2.94
C VAL A 70 8.63 -13.04 3.63
N ARG A 71 9.33 -12.20 2.88
CA ARG A 71 10.01 -11.01 3.41
C ARG A 71 9.01 -10.06 4.07
N GLN A 72 7.91 -9.73 3.39
CA GLN A 72 6.85 -8.88 3.93
C GLN A 72 6.21 -9.47 5.19
N THR A 73 5.99 -10.78 5.22
CA THR A 73 5.48 -11.47 6.42
C THR A 73 6.40 -11.29 7.61
N LYS A 74 7.72 -11.44 7.42
CA LYS A 74 8.72 -11.24 8.48
C LYS A 74 8.71 -9.80 9.01
N ILE A 75 8.63 -8.80 8.13
CA ILE A 75 8.53 -7.38 8.49
C ILE A 75 7.27 -7.15 9.35
N LEU A 76 6.11 -7.60 8.88
CA LEU A 76 4.84 -7.41 9.56
C LEU A 76 4.82 -8.11 10.94
N LEU A 77 5.34 -9.32 11.02
CA LEU A 77 5.48 -10.02 12.30
C LEU A 77 6.38 -9.27 13.27
N CYS A 78 7.51 -8.75 12.82
CA CYS A 78 8.41 -7.97 13.65
C CYS A 78 7.71 -6.71 14.20
N GLU A 79 7.01 -5.96 13.36
CA GLU A 79 6.28 -4.77 13.78
C GLU A 79 5.16 -5.11 14.78
N ILE A 80 4.38 -6.15 14.53
CA ILE A 80 3.37 -6.61 15.48
C ILE A 80 4.01 -6.98 16.82
N LEU A 81 5.14 -7.69 16.79
CA LEU A 81 5.85 -8.08 18.00
C LEU A 81 6.51 -6.91 18.73
N ASN A 82 6.75 -5.80 18.06
CA ASN A 82 7.28 -4.56 18.68
C ASN A 82 6.20 -3.70 19.34
N MET A 83 4.92 -3.97 19.08
CA MET A 83 3.83 -3.21 19.73
C MET A 83 3.75 -3.54 21.23
N ASP A 84 3.46 -2.52 22.06
CA ASP A 84 3.40 -2.68 23.52
C ASP A 84 2.20 -3.51 24.04
N LYS A 85 1.11 -3.61 23.26
CA LYS A 85 -0.16 -4.20 23.70
C LYS A 85 -0.27 -5.69 23.38
N VAL A 86 0.46 -6.52 24.06
CA VAL A 86 0.60 -7.96 23.80
C VAL A 86 -0.72 -8.76 23.82
N GLN A 87 -1.66 -8.47 24.75
CA GLN A 87 -2.89 -9.26 24.90
C GLN A 87 -3.84 -9.19 23.68
N ARG A 88 -3.73 -8.14 22.85
CA ARG A 88 -4.55 -7.95 21.66
C ARG A 88 -3.92 -8.48 20.38
N HIS A 89 -2.62 -8.83 20.43
CA HIS A 89 -1.85 -9.17 19.21
C HIS A 89 -2.42 -10.40 18.49
N ARG A 90 -2.80 -11.45 19.22
CA ARG A 90 -3.26 -12.69 18.59
C ARG A 90 -4.50 -12.46 17.75
N ARG A 91 -5.61 -12.06 18.36
CA ARG A 91 -6.93 -11.96 17.70
C ARG A 91 -7.03 -10.79 16.71
N TYR A 92 -6.34 -9.69 16.97
CA TYR A 92 -6.47 -8.46 16.19
C TYR A 92 -5.43 -8.33 15.09
N PHE A 93 -4.31 -9.04 15.20
CA PHE A 93 -3.21 -8.94 14.23
C PHE A 93 -2.70 -10.28 13.74
N LEU A 94 -2.31 -11.21 14.62
CA LEU A 94 -1.64 -12.45 14.18
C LEU A 94 -2.57 -13.37 13.39
N GLU A 95 -3.78 -13.63 13.87
CA GLU A 95 -4.75 -14.47 13.18
C GLU A 95 -5.22 -13.82 11.84
N PRO A 96 -5.62 -12.52 11.82
CA PRO A 96 -5.96 -11.84 10.57
C PRO A 96 -4.78 -11.77 9.59
N LEU A 97 -3.55 -11.54 10.06
CA LEU A 97 -2.37 -11.55 9.20
C LEU A 97 -2.14 -12.94 8.60
N LYS A 98 -2.25 -14.01 9.41
CA LYS A 98 -2.12 -15.37 8.90
C LYS A 98 -3.14 -15.69 7.81
N ALA A 99 -4.38 -15.20 7.96
CA ALA A 99 -5.42 -15.32 6.94
C ALA A 99 -5.06 -14.53 5.67
N LEU A 100 -4.55 -13.30 5.81
CA LEU A 100 -4.10 -12.46 4.68
C LEU A 100 -2.96 -13.14 3.91
N ILE A 101 -1.93 -13.63 4.60
CA ILE A 101 -0.79 -14.30 3.95
C ILE A 101 -1.23 -15.57 3.21
N ARG A 102 -2.09 -16.39 3.82
CA ARG A 102 -2.65 -17.58 3.15
C ARG A 102 -3.46 -17.22 1.92
N PHE A 103 -4.21 -16.12 1.98
CA PHE A 103 -4.95 -15.61 0.83
C PHE A 103 -4.01 -15.17 -0.27
N CYS A 104 -3.01 -14.34 0.04
CA CYS A 104 -2.04 -13.86 -0.94
C CYS A 104 -1.31 -15.03 -1.63
N ASP A 105 -0.79 -15.98 -0.86
CA ASP A 105 -0.10 -17.15 -1.38
C ASP A 105 -1.02 -18.00 -2.27
N LYS A 106 -2.27 -18.24 -1.84
CA LYS A 106 -3.25 -19.03 -2.61
C LYS A 106 -3.61 -18.40 -3.95
N TYR A 107 -3.68 -17.08 -4.03
CA TYR A 107 -4.12 -16.35 -5.22
C TYR A 107 -2.98 -15.73 -6.02
N GLY A 108 -1.72 -16.04 -5.68
CA GLY A 108 -0.55 -15.59 -6.41
C GLY A 108 -0.30 -14.08 -6.26
N ILE A 109 -0.63 -13.51 -5.11
CA ILE A 109 -0.35 -12.10 -4.79
C ILE A 109 1.01 -12.06 -4.11
N ASP A 110 2.03 -11.65 -4.86
CA ASP A 110 3.41 -11.64 -4.38
C ASP A 110 3.75 -10.43 -3.51
N ASP A 111 3.01 -9.32 -3.68
CA ASP A 111 3.23 -8.07 -2.96
C ASP A 111 1.92 -7.50 -2.40
N ILE A 112 1.85 -7.40 -1.07
CA ILE A 112 0.67 -6.85 -0.37
C ILE A 112 0.46 -5.36 -0.67
N GLU A 113 1.52 -4.61 -0.95
CA GLU A 113 1.42 -3.20 -1.27
C GLU A 113 0.81 -2.96 -2.66
N GLU A 114 0.95 -3.93 -3.57
CA GLU A 114 0.39 -3.89 -4.92
C GLU A 114 -1.03 -4.49 -5.02
N MET A 115 -1.60 -5.02 -3.93
CA MET A 115 -2.98 -5.51 -3.93
C MET A 115 -3.95 -4.45 -4.43
N GLU A 116 -4.83 -4.83 -5.35
CA GLU A 116 -5.86 -3.98 -5.93
C GLU A 116 -7.17 -4.03 -5.12
N GLN A 117 -8.11 -3.15 -5.43
CA GLN A 117 -9.43 -3.18 -4.79
C GLN A 117 -10.16 -4.50 -5.04
N ALA A 118 -9.96 -5.10 -6.21
CA ALA A 118 -10.52 -6.41 -6.54
C ALA A 118 -9.98 -7.51 -5.63
N ASP A 119 -8.68 -7.46 -5.29
CA ASP A 119 -8.06 -8.42 -4.38
C ASP A 119 -8.56 -8.25 -2.96
N GLU A 120 -8.75 -7.00 -2.49
CA GLU A 120 -9.37 -6.77 -1.18
C GLU A 120 -10.78 -7.34 -1.12
N ASN A 121 -11.59 -7.08 -2.13
CA ASN A 121 -12.96 -7.60 -2.19
C ASN A 121 -12.96 -9.15 -2.19
N ARG A 122 -12.03 -9.75 -2.93
CA ARG A 122 -11.83 -11.20 -2.94
C ARG A 122 -11.36 -11.74 -1.59
N PHE A 123 -10.50 -11.01 -0.90
CA PHE A 123 -10.07 -11.34 0.46
C PHE A 123 -11.25 -11.34 1.43
N TYR A 124 -12.11 -10.33 1.39
CA TYR A 124 -13.31 -10.31 2.25
C TYR A 124 -14.24 -11.51 1.99
N LEU A 125 -14.42 -11.91 0.73
CA LEU A 125 -15.18 -13.11 0.38
C LEU A 125 -14.49 -14.41 0.85
N TYR A 126 -13.16 -14.45 0.74
CA TYR A 126 -12.37 -15.58 1.22
C TYR A 126 -12.55 -15.82 2.73
N LEU A 127 -12.72 -14.77 3.51
CA LEU A 127 -12.92 -14.84 4.95
C LEU A 127 -14.32 -15.32 5.38
N ASN A 128 -15.25 -15.61 4.47
CA ASN A 128 -16.60 -16.06 4.83
C ASN A 128 -16.60 -17.35 5.69
N LYS A 129 -15.55 -18.14 5.61
CA LYS A 129 -15.35 -19.36 6.41
C LYS A 129 -14.60 -19.13 7.73
N GLU A 130 -14.11 -17.91 7.96
CA GLU A 130 -13.34 -17.56 9.14
C GLU A 130 -14.23 -17.04 10.28
N SER A 131 -13.65 -16.90 11.48
CA SER A 131 -14.37 -16.36 12.61
C SER A 131 -14.81 -14.90 12.39
N GLU A 132 -15.92 -14.50 13.03
CA GLU A 132 -16.42 -13.11 12.96
C GLU A 132 -15.39 -12.06 13.42
N ILE A 133 -14.47 -12.44 14.31
CA ILE A 133 -13.39 -11.54 14.77
C ILE A 133 -12.42 -11.28 13.61
N ILE A 134 -12.03 -12.31 12.88
CA ILE A 134 -11.12 -12.18 11.72
C ILE A 134 -11.78 -11.33 10.64
N LYS A 135 -13.05 -11.58 10.32
CA LYS A 135 -13.81 -10.77 9.36
C LYS A 135 -13.84 -9.28 9.74
N LYS A 136 -14.12 -8.96 10.99
CA LYS A 136 -14.15 -7.57 11.49
C LYS A 136 -12.78 -6.88 11.45
N GLN A 137 -11.68 -7.62 11.46
CA GLN A 137 -10.34 -7.08 11.41
C GLN A 137 -9.75 -7.06 9.98
N ALA A 138 -10.45 -7.62 9.00
CA ALA A 138 -9.94 -7.80 7.64
C ALA A 138 -9.44 -6.50 6.99
N SER A 139 -10.26 -5.45 6.98
CA SER A 139 -9.86 -4.16 6.41
C SER A 139 -8.70 -3.52 7.17
N LYS A 140 -8.72 -3.64 8.50
CA LYS A 140 -7.67 -3.07 9.36
C LYS A 140 -6.34 -3.78 9.18
N ILE A 141 -6.32 -5.10 8.94
CA ILE A 141 -5.07 -5.83 8.73
C ILE A 141 -4.46 -5.51 7.36
N VAL A 142 -5.27 -5.33 6.32
CA VAL A 142 -4.77 -4.93 5.00
C VAL A 142 -4.18 -3.52 5.06
N GLU A 143 -4.92 -2.56 5.65
CA GLU A 143 -4.43 -1.19 5.85
C GLU A 143 -3.15 -1.16 6.69
N PHE A 144 -3.13 -1.90 7.82
CA PHE A 144 -1.95 -2.02 8.67
C PHE A 144 -0.75 -2.58 7.90
N ALA A 145 -0.95 -3.67 7.14
CA ALA A 145 0.11 -4.32 6.40
C ALA A 145 0.70 -3.38 5.34
N ARG A 146 -0.13 -2.77 4.50
CA ARG A 146 0.32 -1.81 3.48
C ARG A 146 1.06 -0.63 4.09
N ARG A 147 0.46 -0.01 5.12
CA ARG A 147 1.08 1.15 5.76
C ARG A 147 2.42 0.79 6.39
N THR A 148 2.49 -0.33 7.12
CA THR A 148 3.72 -0.78 7.76
C THR A 148 4.80 -1.03 6.73
N LEU A 149 4.52 -1.81 5.69
CA LEU A 149 5.49 -2.12 4.64
C LEU A 149 5.98 -0.85 3.96
N PHE A 150 5.08 0.01 3.52
CA PHE A 150 5.42 1.25 2.84
C PHE A 150 6.29 2.19 3.69
N LEU A 151 6.08 2.23 5.02
CA LEU A 151 6.82 3.13 5.91
C LEU A 151 8.12 2.55 6.45
N THR A 152 8.25 1.22 6.53
CA THR A 152 9.39 0.56 7.20
C THR A 152 10.41 -0.04 6.24
N ASP A 153 10.03 -0.31 4.99
CA ASP A 153 10.97 -0.85 4.01
C ASP A 153 12.12 0.14 3.72
N SER A 154 13.31 -0.39 3.46
CA SER A 154 14.48 0.42 3.11
C SER A 154 14.28 1.23 1.83
N GLU A 155 13.60 0.63 0.85
CA GLU A 155 13.27 1.29 -0.41
C GLU A 155 11.79 1.61 -0.51
N THR A 156 11.46 2.73 -1.17
CA THR A 156 10.07 3.08 -1.43
C THR A 156 9.52 2.24 -2.56
N ASN A 157 8.47 1.47 -2.29
CA ASN A 157 7.75 0.77 -3.35
C ASN A 157 6.85 1.75 -4.13
N TRP A 158 7.37 2.27 -5.25
CA TRP A 158 6.64 3.21 -6.12
C TRP A 158 5.49 2.56 -6.89
N ARG A 159 5.39 1.22 -6.87
CA ARG A 159 4.27 0.47 -7.45
C ARG A 159 3.15 0.20 -6.45
N ALA A 160 3.35 0.53 -5.17
CA ALA A 160 2.34 0.38 -4.15
C ALA A 160 1.04 1.10 -4.54
N CYS A 161 -0.11 0.44 -4.37
CA CYS A 161 -1.42 1.01 -4.71
C CYS A 161 -1.81 2.19 -3.82
N ILE A 162 -1.18 2.33 -2.64
CA ILE A 162 -1.39 3.45 -1.72
C ILE A 162 -0.03 3.94 -1.21
N TRP A 163 0.25 5.22 -1.41
CA TRP A 163 1.45 5.87 -0.87
C TRP A 163 1.11 6.67 0.38
N TYR A 164 1.82 6.41 1.47
CA TYR A 164 1.63 7.11 2.74
C TYR A 164 2.59 8.29 2.84
N MET A 165 2.05 9.49 2.99
CA MET A 165 2.85 10.74 2.92
C MET A 165 3.80 10.90 4.10
N ASP A 166 3.56 10.20 5.21
CA ASP A 166 4.46 10.17 6.37
C ASP A 166 5.87 9.60 6.04
N ARG A 167 6.03 8.92 4.91
CA ARG A 167 7.32 8.44 4.43
C ARG A 167 8.23 9.55 3.94
N PHE A 168 7.66 10.65 3.46
CA PHE A 168 8.39 11.71 2.77
C PHE A 168 8.55 12.92 3.68
N GLN A 169 9.67 13.64 3.49
CA GLN A 169 9.91 14.91 4.16
C GLN A 169 9.51 16.04 3.22
N PHE A 170 8.49 16.80 3.63
CA PHE A 170 8.01 17.93 2.87
C PHE A 170 8.26 19.24 3.60
N ASP A 171 8.55 20.29 2.85
CA ASP A 171 8.53 21.63 3.40
C ASP A 171 7.16 21.98 4.00
N LYS A 172 7.15 22.71 5.11
CA LYS A 172 5.92 23.12 5.79
C LYS A 172 4.96 23.90 4.88
N SER A 173 5.49 24.64 3.91
CA SER A 173 4.72 25.38 2.89
C SER A 173 3.89 24.47 1.99
N ARG A 174 4.30 23.22 1.80
CA ARG A 174 3.58 22.24 0.99
C ARG A 174 2.50 21.48 1.77
N ILE A 175 2.45 21.62 3.09
CA ILE A 175 1.53 20.90 3.98
C ILE A 175 0.43 21.84 4.45
N ASN A 176 -0.82 21.49 4.18
CA ASN A 176 -1.95 22.17 4.81
C ASN A 176 -2.17 21.58 6.21
N ALA A 177 -1.79 22.34 7.25
CA ALA A 177 -1.85 21.91 8.63
C ALA A 177 -3.29 21.61 9.12
N SER A 178 -4.30 22.32 8.59
CA SER A 178 -5.71 22.10 8.97
C SER A 178 -6.34 20.87 8.31
N SER A 179 -5.78 20.41 7.18
CA SER A 179 -6.27 19.23 6.44
C SER A 179 -5.10 18.50 5.77
N PRO A 180 -4.25 17.81 6.52
CA PRO A 180 -3.07 17.16 5.96
C PRO A 180 -3.46 15.97 5.08
N VAL A 181 -2.83 15.88 3.92
CA VAL A 181 -2.95 14.72 3.04
C VAL A 181 -2.13 13.57 3.64
N LYS A 182 -2.79 12.50 4.04
CA LYS A 182 -2.13 11.34 4.66
C LYS A 182 -1.65 10.31 3.65
N SER A 183 -2.34 10.22 2.50
CA SER A 183 -2.01 9.23 1.47
C SER A 183 -2.45 9.69 0.07
N LEU A 184 -1.79 9.13 -0.95
CA LEU A 184 -2.24 9.13 -2.34
C LEU A 184 -2.66 7.70 -2.70
N SER A 185 -3.81 7.54 -3.34
CA SER A 185 -4.39 6.23 -3.65
C SER A 185 -4.53 6.05 -5.15
N PHE A 186 -4.04 4.92 -5.66
CA PHE A 186 -4.11 4.48 -7.06
C PHE A 186 -4.91 3.18 -7.21
N ILE A 187 -5.50 2.69 -6.11
CA ILE A 187 -6.11 1.36 -5.98
C ILE A 187 -7.30 1.13 -6.93
N ASN A 188 -7.92 2.21 -7.41
CA ASN A 188 -9.10 2.15 -8.26
C ASN A 188 -8.78 2.21 -9.76
N ILE A 189 -7.52 2.14 -10.15
CA ILE A 189 -7.08 2.07 -11.55
C ILE A 189 -6.69 0.61 -11.79
N TYR A 190 -7.48 -0.09 -12.61
CA TYR A 190 -7.35 -1.54 -12.78
C TYR A 190 -6.29 -1.91 -13.82
N GLU A 191 -6.15 -1.12 -14.90
CA GLU A 191 -5.09 -1.34 -15.86
C GLU A 191 -3.73 -0.94 -15.25
N LYS A 192 -2.85 -1.94 -15.07
CA LYS A 192 -1.56 -1.78 -14.38
C LYS A 192 -0.64 -0.77 -15.05
N GLU A 193 -0.67 -0.71 -16.37
CA GLU A 193 0.14 0.23 -17.15
C GLU A 193 -0.35 1.67 -16.94
N ASN A 194 -1.66 1.91 -17.02
CA ASN A 194 -2.27 3.21 -16.73
C ASN A 194 -1.94 3.68 -15.31
N ARG A 195 -2.08 2.78 -14.35
CA ARG A 195 -1.71 3.05 -12.95
C ARG A 195 -0.25 3.41 -12.82
N TRP A 196 0.64 2.69 -13.47
CA TRP A 196 2.07 2.95 -13.42
C TRP A 196 2.45 4.32 -13.99
N TYR A 197 1.88 4.74 -15.10
CA TYR A 197 2.11 6.09 -15.63
C TYR A 197 1.66 7.18 -14.68
N LEU A 198 0.50 7.01 -14.04
CA LEU A 198 0.04 7.97 -13.03
C LEU A 198 0.96 7.98 -11.80
N GLN A 199 1.46 6.82 -11.37
CA GLN A 199 2.43 6.74 -10.27
C GLN A 199 3.76 7.43 -10.64
N LEU A 200 4.25 7.29 -11.86
CA LEU A 200 5.43 8.02 -12.33
C LEU A 200 5.20 9.54 -12.30
N TYR A 201 4.05 9.99 -12.75
CA TYR A 201 3.69 11.41 -12.70
C TYR A 201 3.55 11.89 -11.25
N ALA A 202 2.88 11.14 -10.40
CA ALA A 202 2.78 11.44 -8.97
C ALA A 202 4.16 11.51 -8.29
N LYS A 203 5.06 10.62 -8.64
CA LYS A 203 6.46 10.65 -8.15
C LYS A 203 7.16 11.95 -8.55
N TYR A 204 6.97 12.39 -9.78
CA TYR A 204 7.47 13.69 -10.24
C TYR A 204 6.88 14.84 -9.42
N LEU A 205 5.56 14.88 -9.22
CA LEU A 205 4.90 15.94 -8.45
C LEU A 205 5.33 15.96 -6.98
N VAL A 206 5.46 14.81 -6.36
CA VAL A 206 5.90 14.67 -4.96
C VAL A 206 7.34 15.14 -4.79
N GLY A 207 8.24 14.73 -5.68
CA GLY A 207 9.68 14.92 -5.52
C GLY A 207 10.23 16.21 -6.11
N ILE A 208 9.60 16.76 -7.17
CA ILE A 208 10.22 17.83 -7.98
C ILE A 208 9.38 19.10 -7.99
N SER A 209 8.04 18.99 -7.95
CA SER A 209 7.19 20.18 -8.03
C SER A 209 7.09 20.90 -6.68
N ASP A 210 6.83 22.21 -6.72
CA ASP A 210 6.56 23.04 -5.54
C ASP A 210 5.08 23.02 -5.12
N LEU A 211 4.26 22.17 -5.76
CA LEU A 211 2.84 22.09 -5.48
C LEU A 211 2.58 21.62 -4.04
N SER A 212 1.54 22.19 -3.43
CA SER A 212 1.04 21.69 -2.15
C SER A 212 0.53 20.25 -2.28
N LEU A 213 0.63 19.46 -1.22
CA LEU A 213 0.13 18.07 -1.20
C LEU A 213 -1.37 17.99 -1.53
N SER A 214 -2.14 19.01 -1.13
CA SER A 214 -3.56 19.09 -1.47
C SER A 214 -3.78 19.24 -2.97
N ASN A 215 -2.98 20.06 -3.65
CA ASN A 215 -3.04 20.22 -5.09
C ASN A 215 -2.59 18.93 -5.79
N ILE A 216 -1.50 18.32 -5.35
CA ILE A 216 -1.05 17.03 -5.88
C ILE A 216 -2.15 15.98 -5.77
N ARG A 217 -2.77 15.82 -4.59
CA ARG A 217 -3.89 14.88 -4.40
C ARG A 217 -5.04 15.16 -5.36
N ASN A 218 -5.42 16.42 -5.53
CA ASN A 218 -6.50 16.80 -6.43
C ASN A 218 -6.15 16.48 -7.90
N THR A 219 -4.94 16.83 -8.35
CA THR A 219 -4.45 16.47 -9.69
C THR A 219 -4.50 14.97 -9.93
N ILE A 220 -3.96 14.17 -8.98
CA ILE A 220 -3.99 12.71 -9.08
C ILE A 220 -5.44 12.19 -9.10
N SER A 221 -6.33 12.78 -8.30
CA SER A 221 -7.76 12.39 -8.28
C SER A 221 -8.44 12.63 -9.63
N PHE A 222 -8.19 13.79 -10.27
CA PHE A 222 -8.78 14.11 -11.57
C PHE A 222 -8.27 13.17 -12.67
N ILE A 223 -6.96 12.97 -12.75
CA ILE A 223 -6.39 12.03 -13.72
C ILE A 223 -6.89 10.61 -13.47
N SER A 224 -7.02 10.19 -12.22
CA SER A 224 -7.55 8.86 -11.86
C SER A 224 -8.97 8.65 -12.39
N GLN A 225 -9.79 9.68 -12.49
CA GLN A 225 -11.14 9.55 -13.05
C GLN A 225 -11.11 9.31 -14.56
N PHE A 226 -10.26 10.02 -15.27
CA PHE A 226 -10.03 9.77 -16.70
C PHE A 226 -9.47 8.36 -16.94
N LEU A 227 -8.50 7.92 -16.15
CA LEU A 227 -7.95 6.57 -16.28
C LEU A 227 -8.97 5.48 -15.97
N LYS A 228 -9.88 5.69 -15.03
CA LYS A 228 -11.00 4.76 -14.80
C LYS A 228 -11.95 4.69 -16.00
N TYR A 229 -12.19 5.80 -16.67
CA TYR A 229 -12.97 5.80 -17.91
C TYR A 229 -12.27 4.95 -18.96
N LEU A 230 -10.95 5.14 -19.17
CA LEU A 230 -10.16 4.32 -20.11
C LEU A 230 -10.16 2.83 -19.72
N ASP A 231 -10.03 2.52 -18.43
CA ASP A 231 -10.11 1.14 -17.93
C ASP A 231 -11.46 0.49 -18.29
N GLY A 232 -12.56 1.26 -18.21
CA GLY A 232 -13.89 0.83 -18.64
C GLY A 232 -13.97 0.53 -20.14
N GLN A 233 -13.13 1.17 -20.96
CA GLN A 233 -12.99 0.94 -22.40
C GLN A 233 -11.90 -0.11 -22.72
N SER A 234 -11.24 -0.68 -21.70
CA SER A 234 -10.09 -1.58 -21.85
C SER A 234 -8.94 -0.95 -22.65
N LYS A 235 -8.75 0.37 -22.53
CA LYS A 235 -7.81 1.17 -23.31
C LYS A 235 -6.64 1.65 -22.45
N LYS A 236 -5.44 1.61 -23.00
CA LYS A 236 -4.23 2.10 -22.35
C LYS A 236 -3.94 3.56 -22.71
N VAL A 237 -3.28 4.27 -21.78
CA VAL A 237 -2.82 5.66 -22.02
C VAL A 237 -1.93 5.76 -23.26
N THR A 238 -1.14 4.75 -23.54
CA THR A 238 -0.25 4.68 -24.72
C THR A 238 -1.01 4.54 -26.06
N GLU A 239 -2.30 4.22 -26.01
CA GLU A 239 -3.18 4.02 -27.16
C GLU A 239 -4.19 5.18 -27.31
N LEU A 240 -3.96 6.29 -26.60
CA LEU A 240 -4.87 7.42 -26.49
C LEU A 240 -4.96 8.21 -27.78
N GLU A 241 -6.18 8.45 -28.25
CA GLU A 241 -6.49 9.28 -29.40
C GLU A 241 -7.28 10.52 -28.99
N MET A 242 -7.33 11.54 -29.84
CA MET A 242 -8.11 12.76 -29.57
C MET A 242 -9.60 12.48 -29.38
N GLN A 243 -10.11 11.44 -30.05
CA GLN A 243 -11.52 11.03 -29.92
C GLN A 243 -11.83 10.55 -28.49
N ASP A 244 -10.92 9.83 -27.82
CA ASP A 244 -11.13 9.37 -26.45
C ASP A 244 -11.29 10.53 -25.46
N ILE A 245 -10.54 11.61 -25.68
CA ILE A 245 -10.65 12.82 -24.89
C ILE A 245 -12.01 13.50 -25.15
N ALA A 246 -12.42 13.60 -26.41
CA ALA A 246 -13.70 14.18 -26.77
C ALA A 246 -14.89 13.38 -26.19
N ASP A 247 -14.81 12.05 -26.26
CA ASP A 247 -15.82 11.15 -25.71
C ASP A 247 -15.89 11.28 -24.17
N TYR A 248 -14.74 11.35 -23.50
CA TYR A 248 -14.71 11.57 -22.05
C TYR A 248 -15.33 12.91 -21.64
N VAL A 249 -15.03 13.99 -22.39
CA VAL A 249 -15.63 15.30 -22.15
C VAL A 249 -17.15 15.24 -22.32
N SER A 250 -17.64 14.52 -23.33
CA SER A 250 -19.09 14.32 -23.54
C SER A 250 -19.74 13.56 -22.37
N VAL A 251 -19.09 12.54 -21.85
CA VAL A 251 -19.56 11.81 -20.66
C VAL A 251 -19.58 12.71 -19.42
N LEU A 252 -18.60 13.62 -19.27
CA LEU A 252 -18.60 14.59 -18.18
C LEU A 252 -19.73 15.60 -18.31
N ASP A 253 -20.04 16.07 -19.52
CA ASP A 253 -21.09 17.06 -19.80
C ASP A 253 -22.48 16.47 -19.55
N GLU A 254 -22.69 15.19 -19.86
CA GLU A 254 -23.93 14.46 -19.57
C GLU A 254 -24.11 14.12 -18.07
N SER A 255 -23.04 14.24 -17.30
CA SER A 255 -23.07 13.98 -15.85
C SER A 255 -23.54 15.23 -15.09
N ASP A 256 -24.34 15.04 -14.01
CA ASP A 256 -24.84 16.14 -13.15
C ASP A 256 -23.71 16.80 -12.32
N ILE A 257 -22.56 17.04 -12.94
CA ILE A 257 -21.37 17.64 -12.30
C ILE A 257 -21.52 19.17 -12.36
N LYS A 258 -21.30 19.84 -11.21
CA LYS A 258 -21.26 21.30 -11.17
C LYS A 258 -20.20 21.83 -12.16
N TYR A 259 -20.53 22.89 -12.90
CA TYR A 259 -19.65 23.52 -13.89
C TYR A 259 -18.24 23.85 -13.35
N SER A 260 -18.13 24.27 -12.10
CA SER A 260 -16.84 24.49 -11.44
C SER A 260 -16.01 23.22 -11.23
N THR A 261 -16.66 22.05 -11.16
CA THR A 261 -16.00 20.74 -11.06
C THR A 261 -15.63 20.24 -12.45
N PHE A 262 -16.52 20.40 -13.43
CA PHE A 262 -16.29 20.08 -14.83
C PHE A 262 -15.01 20.74 -15.36
N ASN A 263 -14.85 22.06 -15.16
CA ASN A 263 -13.65 22.81 -15.56
C ASN A 263 -12.33 22.36 -14.87
N ARG A 264 -12.40 21.46 -13.89
CA ARG A 264 -11.20 20.86 -13.27
C ARG A 264 -10.86 19.50 -13.85
N TYR A 265 -11.78 18.89 -14.60
CA TYR A 265 -11.59 17.59 -15.23
C TYR A 265 -11.07 17.71 -16.67
N ILE A 266 -11.26 18.85 -17.30
CA ILE A 266 -10.70 19.24 -18.60
C ILE A 266 -9.38 20.00 -18.39
#